data_720b48b743c972c36558894547de5ca9
#
_entry.id   720b48b743c972c36558894547de5ca9
#
_cell.length_a   1.000
_cell.length_b   1.000
_cell.length_c   1.000
_cell.angle_alpha   90.00
_cell.angle_beta   90.00
_cell.angle_gamma   90.00
#
_symmetry.space_group_name_H-M   'P 1'
#
loop_
_entity.id
_entity.type
_entity.pdbx_description
1 polymer ?
#
loop_
_entity_poly.entity_id
_entity_poly.type
_entity_poly.pdbx_seq_one_letter_code
_entity_poly.pdbx_strand_id
1 'polypeptide(L)'
;MMLGRYTIVDEVEKKNAELTKALALLYQSYDYTVEALGRALGLKDAEAEGHSQRVTAICISIAKAMPVPDAHLPIIARAAFLHDIGKLAIPESILFKPGPLDDAEKKKMREHCEIGYNMLIGIPIPFLRDAAEIVLAHHEFFDGSGYPRGLKGDQIPLGAAILSVAEALDAMLSDWRYRNAVPWSHARKEIRRCAGTQFDPEIVAVFLTIPVNHWIELREKLGAPYFRTH
;
A
#
# COMPACT_ATOMS: atom_id res chain seq x y z
N MET A 1 12.31 28.39 48.03
CA MET A 1 12.55 28.40 46.58
C MET A 1 12.60 27.03 45.90
N MET A 2 12.84 25.91 46.61
CA MET A 2 12.84 24.54 46.03
C MET A 2 11.45 23.93 45.78
N LEU A 3 10.46 24.19 46.64
CA LEU A 3 9.10 23.62 46.51
C LEU A 3 8.35 24.05 45.24
N GLY A 4 8.60 25.25 44.71
CA GLY A 4 7.93 25.73 43.50
C GLY A 4 8.50 25.13 42.17
N ARG A 5 9.73 24.61 42.21
CA ARG A 5 10.32 23.93 41.03
C ARG A 5 9.76 22.51 40.84
N TYR A 6 9.53 21.79 41.93
CA TYR A 6 8.95 20.44 41.88
C TYR A 6 7.51 20.48 41.34
N THR A 7 6.69 21.41 41.74
CA THR A 7 5.30 21.56 41.28
C THR A 7 5.20 21.89 39.78
N ILE A 8 6.12 22.69 39.24
CA ILE A 8 6.12 23.01 37.77
C ILE A 8 6.56 21.80 36.96
N VAL A 9 7.58 21.07 37.43
CA VAL A 9 8.05 19.86 36.75
C VAL A 9 6.94 18.80 36.70
N ASP A 10 6.30 18.54 37.84
CA ASP A 10 5.19 17.58 37.93
C ASP A 10 4.01 17.98 37.04
N GLU A 11 3.69 19.27 36.93
CA GLU A 11 2.62 19.77 36.07
C GLU A 11 2.98 19.60 34.58
N VAL A 12 4.24 19.87 34.20
CA VAL A 12 4.74 19.68 32.85
C VAL A 12 4.74 18.20 32.47
N GLU A 13 5.19 17.31 33.33
CA GLU A 13 5.17 15.86 33.10
C GLU A 13 3.73 15.36 32.94
N LYS A 14 2.80 15.82 33.78
CA LYS A 14 1.38 15.48 33.68
C LYS A 14 0.80 15.94 32.31
N LYS A 15 1.05 17.19 31.93
CA LYS A 15 0.59 17.73 30.62
C LYS A 15 1.20 16.99 29.45
N ASN A 16 2.49 16.62 29.53
CA ASN A 16 3.14 15.82 28.48
C ASN A 16 2.50 14.43 28.36
N ALA A 17 2.19 13.77 29.45
CA ALA A 17 1.50 12.49 29.46
C ALA A 17 0.08 12.60 28.88
N GLU A 18 -0.68 13.66 29.26
CA GLU A 18 -2.00 13.94 28.68
C GLU A 18 -1.93 14.20 27.16
N LEU A 19 -0.96 15.00 26.72
CA LEU A 19 -0.73 15.31 25.30
C LEU A 19 -0.36 14.05 24.53
N THR A 20 0.54 13.24 25.07
CA THR A 20 0.96 11.97 24.44
C THR A 20 -0.25 11.04 24.26
N LYS A 21 -1.10 10.93 25.30
CA LYS A 21 -2.33 10.13 25.22
C LYS A 21 -3.33 10.70 24.18
N ALA A 22 -3.52 12.02 24.17
CA ALA A 22 -4.39 12.66 23.18
C ALA A 22 -3.90 12.47 21.75
N LEU A 23 -2.60 12.58 21.51
CA LEU A 23 -1.98 12.30 20.21
C LEU A 23 -2.16 10.84 19.80
N ALA A 24 -1.96 9.89 20.72
CA ALA A 24 -2.17 8.46 20.42
C ALA A 24 -3.63 8.18 20.03
N LEU A 25 -4.61 8.75 20.75
CA LEU A 25 -6.03 8.62 20.41
C LEU A 25 -6.36 9.26 19.04
N LEU A 26 -5.76 10.39 18.74
CA LEU A 26 -5.93 11.07 17.45
C LEU A 26 -5.39 10.21 16.31
N TYR A 27 -4.19 9.67 16.43
CA TYR A 27 -3.62 8.75 15.43
C TYR A 27 -4.50 7.51 15.25
N GLN A 28 -4.98 6.92 16.35
CA GLN A 28 -5.89 5.77 16.29
C GLN A 28 -7.20 6.11 15.56
N SER A 29 -7.77 7.29 15.81
CA SER A 29 -8.97 7.77 15.12
C SER A 29 -8.73 7.95 13.62
N TYR A 30 -7.55 8.45 13.22
CA TYR A 30 -7.18 8.53 11.80
C TYR A 30 -7.06 7.16 11.17
N ASP A 31 -6.43 6.20 11.83
CA ASP A 31 -6.28 4.85 11.30
C ASP A 31 -7.64 4.16 11.11
N TYR A 32 -8.59 4.33 12.02
CA TYR A 32 -9.97 3.86 11.85
C TYR A 32 -10.69 4.54 10.68
N THR A 33 -10.46 5.84 10.48
CA THR A 33 -11.06 6.57 9.36
C THR A 33 -10.50 6.09 8.02
N VAL A 34 -9.19 5.91 7.94
CA VAL A 34 -8.51 5.34 6.76
C VAL A 34 -9.04 3.93 6.47
N GLU A 35 -9.18 3.10 7.50
CA GLU A 35 -9.71 1.74 7.36
C GLU A 35 -11.17 1.75 6.87
N ALA A 36 -12.01 2.65 7.40
CA ALA A 36 -13.39 2.80 6.93
C ALA A 36 -13.47 3.23 5.47
N LEU A 37 -12.61 4.16 5.03
CA LEU A 37 -12.51 4.58 3.63
C LEU A 37 -12.06 3.45 2.71
N GLY A 38 -11.05 2.68 3.10
CA GLY A 38 -10.59 1.53 2.31
C GLY A 38 -11.64 0.43 2.22
N ARG A 39 -12.40 0.17 3.29
CA ARG A 39 -13.54 -0.77 3.24
C ARG A 39 -14.64 -0.26 2.31
N ALA A 40 -14.94 1.05 2.33
CA ALA A 40 -15.92 1.64 1.42
C ALA A 40 -15.47 1.53 -0.05
N LEU A 41 -14.18 1.70 -0.31
CA LEU A 41 -13.59 1.47 -1.63
C LEU A 41 -13.79 0.02 -2.07
N GLY A 42 -13.47 -0.95 -1.22
CA GLY A 42 -13.63 -2.37 -1.51
C GLY A 42 -15.08 -2.79 -1.85
N LEU A 43 -16.10 -2.02 -1.36
CA LEU A 43 -17.49 -2.23 -1.75
C LEU A 43 -17.78 -1.75 -3.18
N LYS A 44 -17.04 -0.76 -3.66
CA LYS A 44 -17.18 -0.22 -5.02
C LYS A 44 -16.26 -0.92 -6.03
N ASP A 45 -15.13 -1.45 -5.59
CA ASP A 45 -14.17 -2.08 -6.50
C ASP A 45 -14.50 -3.57 -6.73
N ALA A 46 -14.24 -4.05 -7.93
CA ALA A 46 -14.38 -5.47 -8.28
C ALA A 46 -13.22 -6.33 -7.72
N GLU A 47 -12.39 -5.75 -6.87
CA GLU A 47 -11.24 -6.44 -6.28
C GLU A 47 -11.66 -7.53 -5.29
N ALA A 48 -10.77 -8.50 -5.11
CA ALA A 48 -10.99 -9.57 -4.14
C ALA A 48 -11.09 -8.99 -2.73
N GLU A 49 -12.11 -9.43 -1.97
CA GLU A 49 -12.31 -9.04 -0.57
C GLU A 49 -10.99 -9.10 0.21
N GLY A 50 -10.67 -8.03 0.95
CA GLY A 50 -9.45 -7.94 1.74
C GLY A 50 -8.16 -7.65 0.95
N HIS A 51 -8.23 -7.30 -0.34
CA HIS A 51 -7.05 -6.98 -1.16
C HIS A 51 -6.16 -5.90 -0.51
N SER A 52 -6.72 -4.74 -0.18
CA SER A 52 -5.96 -3.64 0.42
C SER A 52 -5.26 -4.04 1.73
N GLN A 53 -5.90 -4.88 2.58
CA GLN A 53 -5.28 -5.41 3.79
C GLN A 53 -4.10 -6.33 3.48
N ARG A 54 -4.26 -7.24 2.51
CA ARG A 54 -3.19 -8.17 2.12
C ARG A 54 -2.02 -7.45 1.48
N VAL A 55 -2.27 -6.52 0.55
CA VAL A 55 -1.23 -5.69 -0.07
C VAL A 55 -0.47 -4.89 0.99
N THR A 56 -1.18 -4.26 1.94
CA THR A 56 -0.56 -3.54 3.06
C THR A 56 0.36 -4.46 3.88
N ALA A 57 -0.11 -5.64 4.25
CA ALA A 57 0.67 -6.58 5.05
C ALA A 57 1.89 -7.11 4.30
N ILE A 58 1.78 -7.33 2.99
CA ILE A 58 2.90 -7.71 2.12
C ILE A 58 3.92 -6.57 2.04
N CYS A 59 3.48 -5.33 1.80
CA CYS A 59 4.34 -4.14 1.80
C CYS A 59 5.14 -4.02 3.09
N ILE A 60 4.49 -4.13 4.24
CA ILE A 60 5.14 -4.01 5.55
C ILE A 60 6.12 -5.17 5.79
N SER A 61 5.81 -6.38 5.32
CA SER A 61 6.73 -7.51 5.41
C SER A 61 8.01 -7.29 4.60
N ILE A 62 7.89 -6.77 3.38
CA ILE A 62 9.04 -6.42 2.54
C ILE A 62 9.81 -5.25 3.16
N ALA A 63 9.13 -4.17 3.56
CA ALA A 63 9.75 -2.98 4.13
C ALA A 63 10.54 -3.30 5.42
N LYS A 64 10.02 -4.18 6.29
CA LYS A 64 10.73 -4.63 7.50
C LYS A 64 11.94 -5.51 7.22
N ALA A 65 12.00 -6.18 6.08
CA ALA A 65 13.16 -6.96 5.65
C ALA A 65 14.23 -6.08 4.95
N MET A 66 13.92 -4.80 4.71
CA MET A 66 14.81 -3.79 4.14
C MET A 66 15.28 -2.80 5.22
N PRO A 67 16.34 -2.01 4.99
CA PRO A 67 16.78 -0.96 5.92
C PRO A 67 15.86 0.28 5.88
N VAL A 68 14.55 0.06 6.02
CA VAL A 68 13.54 1.12 6.08
C VAL A 68 13.37 1.57 7.53
N PRO A 69 13.54 2.87 7.83
CA PRO A 69 13.30 3.39 9.17
C PRO A 69 11.86 3.13 9.65
N ASP A 70 11.69 2.75 10.91
CA ASP A 70 10.37 2.45 11.51
C ASP A 70 9.36 3.59 11.34
N ALA A 71 9.82 4.86 11.32
CA ALA A 71 8.99 6.03 11.10
C ALA A 71 8.33 6.06 9.70
N HIS A 72 8.87 5.37 8.70
CA HIS A 72 8.32 5.30 7.35
C HIS A 72 7.30 4.16 7.18
N LEU A 73 7.33 3.14 8.03
CA LEU A 73 6.41 2.00 7.93
C LEU A 73 4.93 2.42 7.97
N PRO A 74 4.48 3.33 8.85
CA PRO A 74 3.11 3.81 8.84
C PRO A 74 2.72 4.56 7.57
N ILE A 75 3.66 5.28 6.92
CA ILE A 75 3.42 6.00 5.67
C ILE A 75 3.18 4.99 4.54
N ILE A 76 4.07 3.98 4.43
CA ILE A 76 3.95 2.90 3.44
C ILE A 76 2.64 2.12 3.66
N ALA A 77 2.30 1.81 4.92
CA ALA A 77 1.06 1.09 5.24
C ALA A 77 -0.19 1.85 4.78
N ARG A 78 -0.27 3.15 5.07
CA ARG A 78 -1.41 3.99 4.66
C ARG A 78 -1.49 4.16 3.15
N ALA A 79 -0.34 4.37 2.49
CA ALA A 79 -0.28 4.43 1.04
C ALA A 79 -0.75 3.12 0.40
N ALA A 80 -0.25 1.98 0.86
CA ALA A 80 -0.65 0.66 0.37
C ALA A 80 -2.15 0.38 0.60
N PHE A 81 -2.70 0.86 1.72
CA PHE A 81 -4.11 0.68 2.03
C PHE A 81 -5.03 1.55 1.17
N LEU A 82 -4.56 2.72 0.76
CA LEU A 82 -5.32 3.72 0.00
C LEU A 82 -4.88 3.84 -1.47
N HIS A 83 -3.99 2.96 -1.97
CA HIS A 83 -3.38 3.13 -3.30
C HIS A 83 -4.40 3.33 -4.41
N ASP A 84 -5.52 2.68 -4.29
CA ASP A 84 -6.62 2.66 -5.26
C ASP A 84 -7.78 3.62 -4.94
N ILE A 85 -7.63 4.52 -3.94
CA ILE A 85 -8.71 5.44 -3.53
C ILE A 85 -9.26 6.27 -4.69
N GLY A 86 -8.44 6.57 -5.68
CA GLY A 86 -8.83 7.29 -6.89
C GLY A 86 -9.83 6.55 -7.78
N LYS A 87 -9.95 5.23 -7.65
CA LYS A 87 -10.96 4.43 -8.36
C LYS A 87 -12.40 4.84 -8.02
N LEU A 88 -12.61 5.53 -6.88
CA LEU A 88 -13.92 6.11 -6.53
C LEU A 88 -14.47 7.06 -7.60
N ALA A 89 -13.60 7.74 -8.33
CA ALA A 89 -14.00 8.67 -9.40
C ALA A 89 -13.96 8.03 -10.81
N ILE A 90 -13.58 6.78 -10.94
CA ILE A 90 -13.62 6.06 -12.21
C ILE A 90 -15.08 5.63 -12.51
N PRO A 91 -15.58 5.85 -13.75
CA PRO A 91 -16.91 5.44 -14.15
C PRO A 91 -17.12 3.92 -14.00
N GLU A 92 -18.25 3.51 -13.49
CA GLU A 92 -18.59 2.10 -13.30
C GLU A 92 -18.60 1.31 -14.61
N SER A 93 -18.94 1.95 -15.73
CA SER A 93 -18.87 1.36 -17.07
C SER A 93 -17.47 0.92 -17.48
N ILE A 94 -16.42 1.54 -16.89
CA ILE A 94 -15.02 1.19 -17.10
C ILE A 94 -14.57 0.19 -16.02
N LEU A 95 -14.87 0.49 -14.74
CA LEU A 95 -14.44 -0.30 -13.60
C LEU A 95 -15.01 -1.74 -13.64
N PHE A 96 -16.26 -1.90 -14.06
CA PHE A 96 -16.94 -3.21 -14.12
C PHE A 96 -17.12 -3.75 -15.54
N LYS A 97 -16.39 -3.20 -16.52
CA LYS A 97 -16.51 -3.64 -17.92
C LYS A 97 -16.22 -5.15 -18.04
N PRO A 98 -17.15 -5.94 -18.61
CA PRO A 98 -16.90 -7.35 -18.88
C PRO A 98 -16.02 -7.48 -20.13
N GLY A 99 -14.70 -7.59 -19.93
CA GLY A 99 -13.74 -7.74 -21.02
C GLY A 99 -12.60 -6.72 -20.97
N PRO A 100 -11.71 -6.73 -21.96
CA PRO A 100 -10.56 -5.84 -22.01
C PRO A 100 -10.98 -4.38 -22.21
N LEU A 101 -10.27 -3.47 -21.55
CA LEU A 101 -10.42 -2.04 -21.77
C LEU A 101 -9.76 -1.66 -23.10
N ASP A 102 -10.39 -0.77 -23.86
CA ASP A 102 -9.76 -0.10 -24.99
C ASP A 102 -8.75 0.96 -24.53
N ASP A 103 -8.04 1.62 -25.44
CA ASP A 103 -6.96 2.53 -25.08
C ASP A 103 -7.48 3.82 -24.41
N ALA A 104 -8.68 4.30 -24.74
CA ALA A 104 -9.29 5.45 -24.08
C ALA A 104 -9.73 5.10 -22.65
N GLU A 105 -10.32 3.92 -22.46
CA GLU A 105 -10.72 3.39 -21.17
C GLU A 105 -9.52 3.09 -20.27
N LYS A 106 -8.43 2.51 -20.84
CA LYS A 106 -7.16 2.33 -20.12
C LYS A 106 -6.59 3.66 -19.67
N LYS A 107 -6.59 4.67 -20.53
CA LYS A 107 -6.15 6.02 -20.15
C LYS A 107 -7.00 6.55 -19.00
N LYS A 108 -8.32 6.39 -19.06
CA LYS A 108 -9.23 6.83 -17.99
C LYS A 108 -9.00 6.06 -16.70
N MET A 109 -8.79 4.73 -16.76
CA MET A 109 -8.47 3.91 -15.60
C MET A 109 -7.17 4.39 -14.93
N ARG A 110 -6.13 4.72 -15.70
CA ARG A 110 -4.83 5.19 -15.16
C ARG A 110 -4.92 6.50 -14.38
N GLU A 111 -5.97 7.30 -14.61
CA GLU A 111 -6.18 8.55 -13.87
C GLU A 111 -6.40 8.33 -12.37
N HIS A 112 -6.72 7.10 -11.90
CA HIS A 112 -6.91 6.84 -10.47
C HIS A 112 -5.68 7.18 -9.63
N CYS A 113 -4.46 7.07 -10.18
CA CYS A 113 -3.23 7.46 -9.48
C CYS A 113 -3.22 8.97 -9.17
N GLU A 114 -3.49 9.80 -10.17
CA GLU A 114 -3.53 11.25 -10.02
C GLU A 114 -4.72 11.72 -9.17
N ILE A 115 -5.88 11.09 -9.35
CA ILE A 115 -7.08 11.36 -8.56
C ILE A 115 -6.81 11.02 -7.09
N GLY A 116 -6.26 9.83 -6.81
CA GLY A 116 -5.90 9.39 -5.46
C GLY A 116 -4.89 10.34 -4.80
N TYR A 117 -3.86 10.74 -5.53
CA TYR A 117 -2.92 11.75 -5.10
C TYR A 117 -3.60 13.06 -4.69
N ASN A 118 -4.46 13.60 -5.57
CA ASN A 118 -5.16 14.86 -5.33
C ASN A 118 -6.13 14.77 -4.14
N MET A 119 -6.76 13.63 -3.92
CA MET A 119 -7.59 13.40 -2.74
C MET A 119 -6.81 13.44 -1.43
N LEU A 120 -5.60 12.88 -1.42
CA LEU A 120 -4.77 12.77 -0.21
C LEU A 120 -3.98 14.05 0.09
N ILE A 121 -3.41 14.69 -0.94
CA ILE A 121 -2.56 15.88 -0.75
C ILE A 121 -3.35 17.11 -0.29
N GLY A 122 -4.66 17.13 -0.57
CA GLY A 122 -5.57 18.18 -0.11
C GLY A 122 -5.86 18.15 1.40
N ILE A 123 -5.50 17.06 2.07
CA ILE A 123 -5.69 16.90 3.51
C ILE A 123 -4.46 17.46 4.24
N PRO A 124 -4.61 18.44 5.17
CA PRO A 124 -3.48 19.12 5.82
C PRO A 124 -2.83 18.25 6.92
N ILE A 125 -2.50 17.01 6.60
CA ILE A 125 -1.87 16.05 7.49
C ILE A 125 -0.53 15.63 6.86
N PRO A 126 0.63 15.94 7.48
CA PRO A 126 1.95 15.76 6.86
C PRO A 126 2.20 14.35 6.31
N PHE A 127 1.89 13.30 7.07
CA PHE A 127 2.15 11.92 6.63
C PHE A 127 1.25 11.45 5.47
N LEU A 128 0.11 12.12 5.20
CA LEU A 128 -0.71 11.83 4.02
C LEU A 128 -0.11 12.41 2.76
N ARG A 129 0.67 13.48 2.86
CA ARG A 129 1.42 14.01 1.72
C ARG A 129 2.44 13.00 1.21
N ASP A 130 3.21 12.38 2.12
CA ASP A 130 4.20 11.37 1.76
C ASP A 130 3.52 10.10 1.23
N ALA A 131 2.38 9.70 1.81
CA ALA A 131 1.57 8.61 1.30
C ALA A 131 0.99 8.91 -0.10
N ALA A 132 0.59 10.17 -0.37
CA ALA A 132 0.09 10.59 -1.68
C ALA A 132 1.12 10.40 -2.80
N GLU A 133 2.40 10.71 -2.55
CA GLU A 133 3.48 10.47 -3.52
C GLU A 133 3.65 8.97 -3.85
N ILE A 134 3.49 8.11 -2.86
CA ILE A 134 3.51 6.65 -3.07
C ILE A 134 2.28 6.23 -3.90
N VAL A 135 1.09 6.74 -3.57
CA VAL A 135 -0.16 6.47 -4.32
C VAL A 135 -0.06 6.96 -5.76
N LEU A 136 0.56 8.11 -6.01
CA LEU A 136 0.76 8.61 -7.37
C LEU A 136 1.66 7.69 -8.20
N ALA A 137 2.69 7.09 -7.58
CA ALA A 137 3.77 6.41 -8.28
C ALA A 137 3.68 4.87 -8.26
N HIS A 138 2.61 4.28 -7.70
CA HIS A 138 2.56 2.82 -7.49
C HIS A 138 2.52 1.98 -8.77
N HIS A 139 2.14 2.58 -9.90
CA HIS A 139 2.20 1.97 -11.22
C HIS A 139 3.39 2.43 -12.08
N GLU A 140 4.37 3.09 -11.47
CA GLU A 140 5.65 3.31 -12.14
C GLU A 140 6.45 2.02 -12.23
N PHE A 141 7.11 1.80 -13.34
CA PHE A 141 7.93 0.62 -13.60
C PHE A 141 9.41 1.00 -13.53
N PHE A 142 10.24 0.12 -13.00
CA PHE A 142 11.66 0.37 -12.78
C PHE A 142 12.40 0.83 -14.03
N ASP A 143 12.00 0.34 -15.21
CA ASP A 143 12.57 0.72 -16.51
C ASP A 143 12.04 2.04 -17.08
N GLY A 144 11.04 2.68 -16.43
CA GLY A 144 10.41 3.93 -16.85
C GLY A 144 9.24 3.75 -17.83
N SER A 145 8.81 2.52 -18.12
CA SER A 145 7.65 2.25 -18.99
C SER A 145 6.31 2.32 -18.27
N GLY A 146 6.31 2.62 -16.96
CA GLY A 146 5.13 2.76 -16.12
C GLY A 146 4.38 4.08 -16.31
N TYR A 147 3.50 4.41 -15.38
CA TYR A 147 2.69 5.63 -15.39
C TYR A 147 2.41 6.12 -13.96
N PRO A 148 2.01 7.41 -13.75
CA PRO A 148 1.64 8.43 -14.76
C PRO A 148 2.84 9.26 -15.26
N ARG A 149 3.98 9.28 -14.55
CA ARG A 149 5.11 10.18 -14.80
C ARG A 149 6.24 9.55 -15.61
N GLY A 150 6.27 8.23 -15.75
CA GLY A 150 7.36 7.49 -16.38
C GLY A 150 8.67 7.58 -15.59
N LEU A 151 8.60 7.56 -14.26
CA LEU A 151 9.77 7.57 -13.38
C LEU A 151 10.58 6.29 -13.57
N LYS A 152 11.92 6.40 -13.42
CA LYS A 152 12.82 5.29 -13.65
C LYS A 152 13.79 5.09 -12.49
N GLY A 153 14.00 3.83 -12.10
CA GLY A 153 14.96 3.47 -11.07
C GLY A 153 14.72 4.22 -9.76
N ASP A 154 15.77 4.86 -9.23
CA ASP A 154 15.75 5.60 -7.96
C ASP A 154 14.85 6.85 -7.94
N GLN A 155 14.29 7.24 -9.08
CA GLN A 155 13.29 8.30 -9.12
C GLN A 155 11.94 7.85 -8.54
N ILE A 156 11.69 6.54 -8.49
CA ILE A 156 10.47 5.96 -7.93
C ILE A 156 10.57 6.00 -6.40
N PRO A 157 9.59 6.57 -5.67
CA PRO A 157 9.58 6.49 -4.22
C PRO A 157 9.67 5.05 -3.74
N LEU A 158 10.56 4.77 -2.78
CA LEU A 158 10.80 3.41 -2.27
C LEU A 158 9.48 2.69 -1.87
N GLY A 159 8.57 3.41 -1.20
CA GLY A 159 7.26 2.85 -0.83
C GLY A 159 6.42 2.43 -2.03
N ALA A 160 6.49 3.17 -3.16
CA ALA A 160 5.78 2.82 -4.40
C ALA A 160 6.41 1.60 -5.08
N ALA A 161 7.73 1.51 -5.10
CA ALA A 161 8.43 0.35 -5.65
C ALA A 161 8.16 -0.93 -4.83
N ILE A 162 8.07 -0.83 -3.49
CA ILE A 162 7.65 -1.94 -2.62
C ILE A 162 6.19 -2.33 -2.91
N LEU A 163 5.31 -1.34 -3.03
CA LEU A 163 3.88 -1.54 -3.29
C LEU A 163 3.64 -2.26 -4.62
N SER A 164 4.37 -1.90 -5.68
CA SER A 164 4.28 -2.55 -6.99
C SER A 164 4.53 -4.06 -6.92
N VAL A 165 5.53 -4.51 -6.13
CA VAL A 165 5.79 -5.94 -5.89
C VAL A 165 4.67 -6.59 -5.09
N ALA A 166 4.19 -5.91 -4.05
CA ALA A 166 3.15 -6.43 -3.16
C ALA A 166 1.80 -6.60 -3.87
N GLU A 167 1.41 -5.62 -4.65
CA GLU A 167 0.19 -5.63 -5.47
C GLU A 167 0.24 -6.75 -6.51
N ALA A 168 1.34 -6.86 -7.26
CA ALA A 168 1.51 -7.92 -8.24
C ALA A 168 1.47 -9.31 -7.61
N LEU A 169 2.06 -9.48 -6.42
CA LEU A 169 2.01 -10.74 -5.67
C LEU A 169 0.57 -11.08 -5.28
N ASP A 170 -0.15 -10.15 -4.64
CA ASP A 170 -1.53 -10.41 -4.21
C ASP A 170 -2.46 -10.65 -5.40
N ALA A 171 -2.30 -9.86 -6.47
CA ALA A 171 -3.06 -10.05 -7.70
C ALA A 171 -2.86 -11.43 -8.32
N MET A 172 -1.63 -11.97 -8.33
CA MET A 172 -1.35 -13.31 -8.86
C MET A 172 -1.89 -14.42 -7.96
N LEU A 173 -1.87 -14.24 -6.64
CA LEU A 173 -2.28 -15.26 -5.66
C LEU A 173 -3.77 -15.19 -5.27
N SER A 174 -4.54 -14.29 -5.85
CA SER A 174 -5.97 -14.12 -5.59
C SER A 174 -6.80 -14.50 -6.81
N ASP A 175 -7.98 -15.09 -6.57
CA ASP A 175 -8.95 -15.33 -7.63
C ASP A 175 -9.59 -14.01 -8.03
N TRP A 176 -9.58 -13.72 -9.32
CA TRP A 176 -10.28 -12.59 -9.92
C TRP A 176 -11.48 -13.08 -10.71
N ARG A 177 -12.45 -12.22 -10.97
CA ARG A 177 -13.69 -12.57 -11.69
C ARG A 177 -13.45 -13.36 -12.97
N TYR A 178 -12.31 -13.16 -13.64
CA TYR A 178 -11.98 -13.79 -14.93
C TYR A 178 -10.66 -14.58 -14.93
N ARG A 179 -10.02 -14.74 -13.76
CA ARG A 179 -8.72 -15.42 -13.66
C ARG A 179 -8.57 -16.07 -12.30
N ASN A 180 -8.26 -17.36 -12.29
CA ASN A 180 -7.91 -18.08 -11.08
C ASN A 180 -6.51 -17.67 -10.58
N ALA A 181 -6.32 -17.77 -9.26
CA ALA A 181 -5.02 -17.63 -8.63
C ALA A 181 -4.01 -18.61 -9.22
N VAL A 182 -2.77 -18.14 -9.38
CA VAL A 182 -1.67 -19.02 -9.82
C VAL A 182 -0.94 -19.61 -8.60
N PRO A 183 -0.22 -20.75 -8.76
CA PRO A 183 0.59 -21.30 -7.70
C PRO A 183 1.68 -20.33 -7.24
N TRP A 184 2.07 -20.38 -5.96
CA TRP A 184 3.15 -19.59 -5.38
C TRP A 184 4.44 -19.64 -6.20
N SER A 185 4.84 -20.84 -6.65
CA SER A 185 6.04 -21.03 -7.44
C SER A 185 6.03 -20.23 -8.74
N HIS A 186 4.85 -20.09 -9.36
CA HIS A 186 4.67 -19.28 -10.56
C HIS A 186 4.77 -17.78 -10.25
N ALA A 187 4.04 -17.29 -9.23
CA ALA A 187 4.09 -15.89 -8.83
C ALA A 187 5.52 -15.46 -8.46
N ARG A 188 6.23 -16.27 -7.67
CA ARG A 188 7.64 -16.03 -7.31
C ARG A 188 8.56 -15.98 -8.52
N LYS A 189 8.36 -16.86 -9.50
CA LYS A 189 9.15 -16.90 -10.75
C LYS A 189 8.89 -15.64 -11.59
N GLU A 190 7.64 -15.22 -11.68
CA GLU A 190 7.25 -14.05 -12.45
C GLU A 190 7.80 -12.75 -11.86
N ILE A 191 7.69 -12.55 -10.53
CA ILE A 191 8.30 -11.40 -9.86
C ILE A 191 9.82 -11.37 -10.12
N ARG A 192 10.50 -12.51 -10.00
CA ARG A 192 11.93 -12.60 -10.31
C ARG A 192 12.24 -12.24 -11.76
N ARG A 193 11.43 -12.72 -12.71
CA ARG A 193 11.61 -12.46 -14.15
C ARG A 193 11.48 -10.98 -14.50
N CYS A 194 10.61 -10.27 -13.80
CA CYS A 194 10.34 -8.85 -14.04
C CYS A 194 11.27 -7.91 -13.25
N ALA A 195 12.27 -8.45 -12.52
CA ALA A 195 13.30 -7.62 -11.87
C ALA A 195 14.10 -6.82 -12.93
N GLY A 196 14.29 -5.53 -12.69
CA GLY A 196 14.97 -4.60 -13.61
C GLY A 196 14.10 -4.07 -14.75
N THR A 197 12.87 -4.57 -14.89
CA THR A 197 11.87 -4.03 -15.83
C THR A 197 10.70 -3.42 -15.08
N GLN A 198 9.77 -4.21 -14.61
CA GLN A 198 8.65 -3.73 -13.80
C GLN A 198 9.08 -3.41 -12.36
N PHE A 199 9.87 -4.30 -11.74
CA PHE A 199 10.21 -4.22 -10.32
C PHE A 199 11.67 -3.85 -10.11
N ASP A 200 11.91 -3.14 -8.99
CA ASP A 200 13.24 -2.87 -8.49
C ASP A 200 13.97 -4.18 -8.13
N PRO A 201 15.17 -4.44 -8.70
CA PRO A 201 15.93 -5.65 -8.43
C PRO A 201 16.30 -5.85 -6.95
N GLU A 202 16.56 -4.76 -6.21
CA GLU A 202 16.90 -4.83 -4.78
C GLU A 202 15.69 -5.27 -3.96
N ILE A 203 14.51 -4.72 -4.23
CA ILE A 203 13.26 -5.12 -3.57
C ILE A 203 12.92 -6.58 -3.90
N VAL A 204 13.08 -6.98 -5.15
CA VAL A 204 12.88 -8.38 -5.55
C VAL A 204 13.86 -9.30 -4.83
N ALA A 205 15.14 -8.92 -4.70
CA ALA A 205 16.11 -9.72 -3.96
C ALA A 205 15.69 -9.92 -2.51
N VAL A 206 15.26 -8.86 -1.82
CA VAL A 206 14.74 -8.95 -0.44
C VAL A 206 13.48 -9.82 -0.36
N PHE A 207 12.49 -9.59 -1.24
CA PHE A 207 11.28 -10.40 -1.32
C PHE A 207 11.59 -11.89 -1.42
N LEU A 208 12.59 -12.27 -2.22
CA LEU A 208 12.98 -13.65 -2.44
C LEU A 208 13.66 -14.31 -1.23
N THR A 209 14.16 -13.54 -0.25
CA THR A 209 14.73 -14.05 1.01
C THR A 209 13.67 -14.39 2.05
N ILE A 210 12.48 -13.80 1.94
CA ILE A 210 11.39 -14.03 2.91
C ILE A 210 10.84 -15.44 2.70
N PRO A 211 10.78 -16.28 3.76
CA PRO A 211 10.34 -17.66 3.65
C PRO A 211 8.88 -17.77 3.19
N VAL A 212 8.56 -18.81 2.39
CA VAL A 212 7.19 -19.03 1.92
C VAL A 212 6.17 -19.19 3.05
N ASN A 213 6.57 -19.80 4.16
CA ASN A 213 5.70 -19.98 5.33
C ASN A 213 5.22 -18.65 5.91
N HIS A 214 6.06 -17.59 5.87
CA HIS A 214 5.65 -16.26 6.28
C HIS A 214 4.46 -15.75 5.45
N TRP A 215 4.48 -15.95 4.13
CA TRP A 215 3.41 -15.53 3.24
C TRP A 215 2.13 -16.35 3.42
N ILE A 216 2.27 -17.64 3.70
CA ILE A 216 1.15 -18.54 4.03
C ILE A 216 0.44 -18.04 5.29
N GLU A 217 1.20 -17.89 6.38
CA GLU A 217 0.67 -17.44 7.68
C GLU A 217 0.02 -16.04 7.60
N LEU A 218 0.65 -15.13 6.82
CA LEU A 218 0.12 -13.79 6.62
C LEU A 218 -1.25 -13.83 5.94
N ARG A 219 -1.41 -14.61 4.88
CA ARG A 219 -2.67 -14.73 4.16
C ARG A 219 -3.75 -15.44 4.99
N GLU A 220 -3.41 -16.48 5.73
CA GLU A 220 -4.32 -17.18 6.65
C GLU A 220 -4.88 -16.24 7.72
N LYS A 221 -4.01 -15.42 8.34
CA LYS A 221 -4.41 -14.43 9.35
C LYS A 221 -5.38 -13.36 8.79
N LEU A 222 -5.32 -13.10 7.49
CA LEU A 222 -6.18 -12.14 6.80
C LEU A 222 -7.40 -12.79 6.13
N GLY A 223 -7.69 -14.07 6.45
CA GLY A 223 -8.87 -14.79 5.94
C GLY A 223 -8.82 -15.12 4.45
N ALA A 224 -7.64 -15.04 3.82
CA ALA A 224 -7.48 -15.39 2.41
C ALA A 224 -7.34 -16.91 2.24
N PRO A 225 -7.89 -17.51 1.15
CA PRO A 225 -7.75 -18.93 0.90
C PRO A 225 -6.29 -19.35 0.70
N TYR A 226 -6.01 -20.59 1.05
CA TYR A 226 -4.70 -21.23 0.89
C TYR A 226 -4.20 -21.10 -0.55
N PHE A 227 -2.90 -20.77 -0.75
CA PHE A 227 -2.38 -20.92 -2.10
C PHE A 227 -2.22 -22.41 -2.44
N ARG A 228 -2.49 -22.69 -3.71
CA ARG A 228 -2.12 -23.99 -4.25
C ARG A 228 -0.58 -24.08 -4.30
N THR A 229 -0.01 -24.98 -3.51
CA THR A 229 1.46 -25.16 -3.41
C THR A 229 2.05 -25.95 -4.58
N HIS A 230 1.23 -26.39 -5.55
CA HIS A 230 1.64 -27.25 -6.67
C HIS A 230 1.54 -26.56 -8.00
#